data_5c6f66cdfcfff6c36af523ce2a048a31
#
_entry.id   5c6f66cdfcfff6c36af523ce2a048a31
#
_cell.length_a   1.000
_cell.length_b   1.000
_cell.length_c   1.000
_cell.angle_alpha   90.00
_cell.angle_beta   90.00
_cell.angle_gamma   90.00
#
_symmetry.space_group_name_H-M   'P 1'
#
loop_
_entity.id
_entity.type
_entity.pdbx_description
1 polymer ?
#
loop_
_entity_poly.entity_id
_entity_poly.type
_entity_poly.pdbx_seq_one_letter_code
_entity_poly.pdbx_strand_id
1 'polypeptide(L)'
;MKTIKNESSPKIFFIISCGRSGSTSLTKILNTATNAECLSEPQPALYVESRKLLDNNLKNPYEVIVNSILPRAAQLLDKNQIYGEKQLTLGPFIPYLHSLLKCKFIWLIRDGRDVVTSFLNWHSQVYGNIYRECKEEDDLSKYARKMQAPIDKD
;
A
#
# COMPACT_ATOMS: atom_id res chain seq x y z
N MET A 1 35.91 -11.12 -20.61
CA MET A 1 34.53 -10.73 -20.83
C MET A 1 33.67 -11.48 -19.83
N LYS A 2 33.20 -10.83 -18.72
CA LYS A 2 32.37 -11.49 -17.71
C LYS A 2 30.96 -11.59 -18.28
N THR A 3 30.52 -12.80 -18.51
CA THR A 3 29.13 -13.10 -18.89
C THR A 3 28.21 -12.59 -17.76
N ILE A 4 27.43 -11.55 -18.04
CA ILE A 4 26.36 -11.10 -17.16
C ILE A 4 25.38 -12.28 -17.13
N LYS A 5 25.37 -13.04 -16.03
CA LYS A 5 24.32 -14.03 -15.79
C LYS A 5 23.00 -13.28 -15.86
N ASN A 6 22.15 -13.69 -16.80
CA ASN A 6 20.80 -13.19 -16.97
C ASN A 6 19.98 -13.61 -15.73
N GLU A 7 20.14 -12.85 -14.64
CA GLU A 7 19.22 -12.98 -13.51
C GLU A 7 17.87 -12.54 -14.02
N SER A 8 16.92 -13.47 -14.09
CA SER A 8 15.55 -13.17 -14.49
C SER A 8 15.06 -11.95 -13.71
N SER A 9 14.59 -10.93 -14.43
CA SER A 9 14.05 -9.73 -13.83
C SER A 9 12.94 -10.10 -12.81
N PRO A 10 12.88 -9.42 -11.65
CA PRO A 10 11.86 -9.71 -10.66
C PRO A 10 10.46 -9.49 -11.27
N LYS A 11 9.60 -10.48 -11.09
CA LYS A 11 8.21 -10.44 -11.60
C LYS A 11 7.22 -9.91 -10.56
N ILE A 12 7.71 -9.37 -9.45
CA ILE A 12 6.90 -8.83 -8.35
C ILE A 12 7.30 -7.38 -8.12
N PHE A 13 6.31 -6.50 -8.01
CA PHE A 13 6.53 -5.12 -7.57
C PHE A 13 5.42 -4.63 -6.65
N PHE A 14 5.77 -3.66 -5.80
CA PHE A 14 4.83 -3.01 -4.89
C PHE A 14 4.86 -1.50 -5.11
N ILE A 15 3.68 -0.86 -5.10
CA ILE A 15 3.55 0.58 -5.13
C ILE A 15 3.36 1.09 -3.71
N ILE A 16 4.34 1.86 -3.24
CA ILE A 16 4.34 2.50 -1.93
C ILE A 16 3.96 3.97 -2.11
N SER A 17 2.94 4.41 -1.41
CA SER A 17 2.42 5.77 -1.57
C SER A 17 1.58 6.19 -0.36
N CYS A 18 1.37 7.50 -0.21
CA CYS A 18 0.29 8.00 0.64
C CYS A 18 -1.04 8.04 -0.13
N GLY A 19 -2.14 8.18 0.59
CA GLY A 19 -3.45 8.46 -0.02
C GLY A 19 -3.41 9.72 -0.87
N ARG A 20 -4.20 9.78 -1.93
CA ARG A 20 -4.31 10.93 -2.85
C ARG A 20 -3.03 11.30 -3.61
N SER A 21 -2.03 10.44 -3.64
CA SER A 21 -0.79 10.65 -4.41
C SER A 21 -0.91 10.33 -5.90
N GLY A 22 -2.04 9.77 -6.36
CA GLY A 22 -2.24 9.33 -7.75
C GLY A 22 -1.96 7.84 -7.97
N SER A 23 -1.75 7.06 -6.91
CA SER A 23 -1.44 5.62 -7.00
C SER A 23 -2.52 4.80 -7.69
N THR A 24 -3.80 5.16 -7.55
CA THR A 24 -4.90 4.51 -8.27
C THR A 24 -4.83 4.74 -9.78
N SER A 25 -4.45 5.97 -10.21
CA SER A 25 -4.25 6.27 -11.63
C SER A 25 -3.06 5.51 -12.19
N LEU A 26 -1.95 5.45 -11.44
CA LEU A 26 -0.78 4.66 -11.82
C LEU A 26 -1.15 3.17 -11.98
N THR A 27 -1.90 2.60 -11.03
CA THR A 27 -2.36 1.21 -11.13
C THR A 27 -3.19 0.95 -12.39
N LYS A 28 -4.10 1.87 -12.74
CA LYS A 28 -4.88 1.77 -13.97
C LYS A 28 -4.00 1.79 -15.22
N ILE A 29 -2.97 2.64 -15.27
CA ILE A 29 -2.02 2.71 -16.37
C ILE A 29 -1.23 1.41 -16.47
N LEU A 30 -0.70 0.89 -15.35
CA LEU A 30 0.05 -0.36 -15.35
C LEU A 30 -0.79 -1.55 -15.83
N ASN A 31 -2.08 -1.55 -15.54
CA ASN A 31 -3.01 -2.58 -16.00
C ASN A 31 -3.40 -2.48 -17.48
N THR A 32 -2.85 -1.54 -18.24
CA THR A 32 -2.95 -1.58 -19.72
C THR A 32 -1.94 -2.55 -20.34
N ALA A 33 -0.96 -3.01 -19.57
CA ALA A 33 0.00 -4.02 -20.01
C ALA A 33 -0.67 -5.41 -20.07
N THR A 34 -0.39 -6.17 -21.11
CA THR A 34 -1.00 -7.50 -21.33
C THR A 34 -0.37 -8.61 -20.49
N ASN A 35 0.83 -8.38 -19.98
CA ASN A 35 1.63 -9.36 -19.24
C ASN A 35 1.82 -9.02 -17.75
N ALA A 36 1.06 -8.06 -17.23
CA ALA A 36 1.13 -7.63 -15.85
C ALA A 36 -0.26 -7.35 -15.30
N GLU A 37 -0.45 -7.62 -14.02
CA GLU A 37 -1.63 -7.21 -13.28
C GLU A 37 -1.21 -6.57 -11.97
N CYS A 38 -1.69 -5.35 -11.72
CA CYS A 38 -1.46 -4.60 -10.48
C CYS A 38 -2.77 -4.49 -9.70
N LEU A 39 -2.84 -5.16 -8.57
CA LEU A 39 -3.98 -5.12 -7.66
C LEU A 39 -3.99 -3.82 -6.86
N SER A 40 -5.17 -3.21 -6.73
CA SER A 40 -5.35 -1.99 -5.94
C SER A 40 -6.16 -2.29 -4.69
N GLU A 41 -5.57 -2.10 -3.52
CA GLU A 41 -6.16 -2.35 -2.19
C GLU A 41 -6.82 -3.74 -2.10
N PRO A 42 -6.12 -4.84 -2.49
CA PRO A 42 -6.72 -6.17 -2.44
C PRO A 42 -7.02 -6.59 -1.01
N GLN A 43 -8.00 -7.48 -0.85
CA GLN A 43 -8.34 -8.05 0.45
C GLN A 43 -7.50 -9.32 0.74
N PRO A 44 -7.14 -9.57 2.03
CA PRO A 44 -7.38 -8.69 3.17
C PRO A 44 -6.52 -7.42 3.13
N ALA A 45 -7.13 -6.29 3.50
CA ALA A 45 -6.40 -5.05 3.69
C ALA A 45 -5.59 -5.12 5.00
N LEU A 46 -4.31 -4.74 4.96
CA LEU A 46 -3.37 -4.93 6.07
C LEU A 46 -3.32 -3.75 7.06
N TYR A 47 -4.42 -3.04 7.27
CA TYR A 47 -4.47 -1.87 8.16
C TYR A 47 -4.11 -2.19 9.61
N VAL A 48 -4.69 -3.27 10.13
CA VAL A 48 -4.49 -3.68 11.53
C VAL A 48 -3.09 -4.22 11.73
N GLU A 49 -2.61 -5.06 10.82
CA GLU A 49 -1.29 -5.67 10.85
C GLU A 49 -0.20 -4.61 10.70
N SER A 50 -0.40 -3.66 9.78
CA SER A 50 0.50 -2.52 9.58
C SER A 50 0.61 -1.67 10.86
N ARG A 51 -0.52 -1.38 11.49
CA ARG A 51 -0.51 -0.64 12.77
C ARG A 51 0.19 -1.43 13.87
N LYS A 52 -0.14 -2.71 14.05
CA LYS A 52 0.55 -3.57 15.02
C LYS A 52 2.05 -3.63 14.78
N LEU A 53 2.48 -3.62 13.51
CA LEU A 53 3.89 -3.64 13.14
C LEU A 53 4.60 -2.34 13.55
N LEU A 54 3.97 -1.19 13.30
CA LEU A 54 4.48 0.12 13.74
C LEU A 54 4.58 0.24 15.26
N ASP A 55 3.61 -0.33 15.97
CA ASP A 55 3.57 -0.33 17.44
C ASP A 55 4.43 -1.45 18.07
N ASN A 56 5.25 -2.16 17.28
CA ASN A 56 6.05 -3.32 17.69
C ASN A 56 5.25 -4.46 18.36
N ASN A 57 3.96 -4.56 18.02
CA ASN A 57 3.02 -5.55 18.58
C ASN A 57 2.68 -6.69 17.61
N LEU A 58 3.31 -6.73 16.43
CA LEU A 58 3.13 -7.81 15.47
C LEU A 58 4.23 -8.86 15.65
N LYS A 59 3.85 -10.06 16.13
CA LYS A 59 4.81 -11.12 16.45
C LYS A 59 5.53 -11.69 15.22
N ASN A 60 4.81 -11.86 14.11
CA ASN A 60 5.37 -12.48 12.91
C ASN A 60 4.92 -11.76 11.63
N PRO A 61 5.65 -10.74 11.18
CA PRO A 61 5.33 -10.03 9.93
C PRO A 61 5.41 -10.90 8.68
N TYR A 62 6.28 -11.92 8.67
CA TYR A 62 6.42 -12.84 7.53
C TYR A 62 5.17 -13.69 7.33
N GLU A 63 4.54 -14.14 8.40
CA GLU A 63 3.30 -14.91 8.34
C GLU A 63 2.17 -14.12 7.69
N VAL A 64 2.07 -12.82 7.97
CA VAL A 64 1.11 -11.93 7.31
C VAL A 64 1.33 -11.89 5.80
N ILE A 65 2.58 -11.77 5.36
CA ILE A 65 2.93 -11.76 3.93
C ILE A 65 2.59 -13.12 3.29
N VAL A 66 2.97 -14.21 3.94
CA VAL A 66 2.72 -15.58 3.44
C VAL A 66 1.24 -15.87 3.30
N ASN A 67 0.42 -15.42 4.25
CA ASN A 67 -1.01 -15.73 4.25
C ASN A 67 -1.85 -14.75 3.42
N SER A 68 -1.36 -13.54 3.14
CA SER A 68 -2.14 -12.53 2.42
C SER A 68 -1.61 -12.21 1.03
N ILE A 69 -0.31 -11.99 0.88
CA ILE A 69 0.29 -11.51 -0.38
C ILE A 69 0.71 -12.66 -1.29
N LEU A 70 1.39 -13.68 -0.74
CA LEU A 70 1.92 -14.78 -1.54
C LEU A 70 0.86 -15.53 -2.34
N PRO A 71 -0.35 -15.86 -1.81
CA PRO A 71 -1.35 -16.58 -2.59
C PRO A 71 -1.80 -15.80 -3.84
N ARG A 72 -1.94 -14.48 -3.72
CA ARG A 72 -2.28 -13.61 -4.85
C ARG A 72 -1.16 -13.53 -5.88
N ALA A 73 0.07 -13.38 -5.40
CA ALA A 73 1.25 -13.34 -6.28
C ALA A 73 1.43 -14.67 -7.04
N ALA A 74 1.27 -15.81 -6.37
CA ALA A 74 1.41 -17.13 -6.98
C ALA A 74 0.43 -17.32 -8.14
N GLN A 75 -0.83 -16.93 -7.99
CA GLN A 75 -1.85 -17.06 -9.04
C GLN A 75 -1.47 -16.35 -10.36
N LEU A 76 -0.79 -15.21 -10.29
CA LEU A 76 -0.36 -14.45 -11.47
C LEU A 76 0.97 -14.97 -12.02
N LEU A 77 1.89 -15.31 -11.13
CA LEU A 77 3.19 -15.88 -11.52
C LEU A 77 3.05 -17.21 -12.25
N ASP A 78 2.09 -18.06 -11.83
CA ASP A 78 1.77 -19.33 -12.49
C ASP A 78 1.26 -19.12 -13.91
N LYS A 79 0.60 -17.99 -14.19
CA LYS A 79 0.21 -17.57 -15.53
C LYS A 79 1.33 -16.89 -16.32
N ASN A 80 2.57 -16.89 -15.78
CA ASN A 80 3.72 -16.17 -16.32
C ASN A 80 3.53 -14.65 -16.43
N GLN A 81 2.67 -14.07 -15.60
CA GLN A 81 2.41 -12.64 -15.53
C GLN A 81 3.29 -11.97 -14.47
N ILE A 82 3.45 -10.65 -14.58
CA ILE A 82 4.08 -9.81 -13.56
C ILE A 82 3.00 -9.44 -12.53
N TYR A 83 3.30 -9.71 -11.27
CA TYR A 83 2.45 -9.33 -10.16
C TYR A 83 2.80 -7.94 -9.65
N GLY A 84 1.80 -7.05 -9.56
CA GLY A 84 1.87 -5.77 -8.89
C GLY A 84 0.85 -5.66 -7.76
N GLU A 85 1.19 -4.96 -6.69
CA GLU A 85 0.22 -4.67 -5.64
C GLU A 85 0.42 -3.26 -5.10
N LYS A 86 -0.69 -2.54 -4.93
CA LYS A 86 -0.78 -1.23 -4.32
C LYS A 86 -1.68 -1.30 -3.10
N GLN A 87 -1.10 -1.10 -1.92
CA GLN A 87 -1.80 -0.85 -0.67
C GLN A 87 -1.13 0.31 0.08
N LEU A 88 -1.92 1.22 0.64
CA LEU A 88 -1.40 2.35 1.42
C LEU A 88 -0.68 1.92 2.70
N THR A 89 -0.94 0.70 3.15
CA THR A 89 -0.45 0.14 4.41
C THR A 89 0.82 -0.71 4.27
N LEU A 90 1.39 -0.85 3.07
CA LEU A 90 2.57 -1.71 2.86
C LEU A 90 3.89 -1.10 3.35
N GLY A 91 3.94 0.20 3.63
CA GLY A 91 5.18 0.88 4.04
C GLY A 91 5.95 0.14 5.15
N PRO A 92 5.34 -0.19 6.28
CA PRO A 92 6.01 -0.91 7.38
C PRO A 92 6.51 -2.30 7.00
N PHE A 93 5.90 -2.93 5.99
CA PHE A 93 6.27 -4.29 5.53
C PHE A 93 7.43 -4.32 4.55
N ILE A 94 7.94 -3.18 4.06
CA ILE A 94 9.02 -3.12 3.04
C ILE A 94 10.23 -4.01 3.39
N PRO A 95 10.81 -3.95 4.62
CA PRO A 95 11.98 -4.78 4.95
C PRO A 95 11.68 -6.28 4.83
N TYR A 96 10.50 -6.69 5.24
CA TYR A 96 10.07 -8.10 5.24
C TYR A 96 9.73 -8.58 3.83
N LEU A 97 9.07 -7.75 3.03
CA LEU A 97 8.82 -8.03 1.61
C LEU A 97 10.12 -8.16 0.84
N HIS A 98 11.07 -7.25 1.06
CA HIS A 98 12.36 -7.29 0.39
C HIS A 98 13.17 -8.53 0.77
N SER A 99 13.13 -8.95 2.05
CA SER A 99 13.86 -10.14 2.50
C SER A 99 13.24 -11.47 2.06
N LEU A 100 11.90 -11.51 1.92
CA LEU A 100 11.18 -12.74 1.58
C LEU A 100 11.00 -12.93 0.07
N LEU A 101 10.83 -11.83 -0.67
CA LEU A 101 10.47 -11.83 -2.08
C LEU A 101 11.54 -11.12 -2.92
N LYS A 102 11.88 -11.70 -4.07
CA LYS A 102 12.66 -10.97 -5.09
C LYS A 102 11.72 -9.96 -5.78
N CYS A 103 11.57 -8.77 -5.18
CA CYS A 103 10.61 -7.76 -5.63
C CYS A 103 11.25 -6.40 -5.87
N LYS A 104 10.51 -5.52 -6.56
CA LYS A 104 10.83 -4.11 -6.75
C LYS A 104 9.80 -3.24 -6.05
N PHE A 105 10.21 -2.01 -5.71
CA PHE A 105 9.33 -1.02 -5.11
C PHE A 105 9.25 0.21 -6.03
N ILE A 106 8.02 0.69 -6.24
CA ILE A 106 7.75 1.97 -6.89
C ILE A 106 7.27 2.91 -5.78
N TRP A 107 8.09 3.91 -5.47
CA TRP A 107 7.72 4.91 -4.48
C TRP A 107 7.10 6.11 -5.18
N LEU A 108 5.80 6.31 -4.99
CA LEU A 108 5.07 7.42 -5.59
C LEU A 108 4.99 8.58 -4.60
N ILE A 109 5.67 9.67 -4.95
CA ILE A 109 5.73 10.88 -4.14
C ILE A 109 4.94 11.98 -4.86
N ARG A 110 4.18 12.76 -4.11
CA ARG A 110 3.44 13.93 -4.59
C ARG A 110 3.67 15.09 -3.62
N ASP A 111 3.61 16.34 -4.11
CA ASP A 111 3.65 17.54 -3.26
C ASP A 111 2.55 17.44 -2.19
N GLY A 112 2.93 17.64 -0.92
CA GLY A 112 2.02 17.50 0.21
C GLY A 112 0.84 18.47 0.15
N ARG A 113 1.03 19.68 -0.43
CA ARG A 113 -0.04 20.68 -0.61
C ARG A 113 -1.10 20.16 -1.58
N ASP A 114 -0.68 19.50 -2.66
CA ASP A 114 -1.58 18.87 -3.62
C ASP A 114 -2.30 17.67 -3.04
N VAL A 115 -1.61 16.89 -2.19
CA VAL A 115 -2.22 15.74 -1.46
C VAL A 115 -3.32 16.27 -0.55
N VAL A 116 -3.06 17.29 0.26
CA VAL A 116 -4.05 17.91 1.16
C VAL A 116 -5.23 18.45 0.38
N THR A 117 -4.98 19.25 -0.66
CA THR A 117 -6.05 19.80 -1.50
C THR A 117 -6.91 18.69 -2.12
N SER A 118 -6.27 17.63 -2.65
CA SER A 118 -6.99 16.48 -3.20
C SER A 118 -7.79 15.71 -2.16
N PHE A 119 -7.27 15.62 -0.93
CA PHE A 119 -7.95 14.97 0.18
C PHE A 119 -9.18 15.76 0.61
N LEU A 120 -9.06 17.07 0.78
CA LEU A 120 -10.15 17.96 1.15
C LEU A 120 -11.29 17.91 0.12
N ASN A 121 -10.94 17.98 -1.16
CA ASN A 121 -11.93 17.89 -2.25
C ASN A 121 -12.66 16.53 -2.25
N TRP A 122 -11.91 15.44 -2.10
CA TRP A 122 -12.47 14.09 -2.04
C TRP A 122 -13.39 13.92 -0.82
N HIS A 123 -12.94 14.39 0.35
CA HIS A 123 -13.71 14.33 1.57
C HIS A 123 -15.03 15.09 1.45
N SER A 124 -14.99 16.30 0.89
CA SER A 124 -16.20 17.11 0.66
C SER A 124 -17.19 16.45 -0.30
N GLN A 125 -16.70 15.72 -1.31
CA GLN A 125 -17.55 14.99 -2.25
C GLN A 125 -18.19 13.75 -1.62
N VAL A 126 -17.49 13.04 -0.76
CA VAL A 126 -17.94 11.75 -0.19
C VAL A 126 -18.75 11.95 1.08
N TYR A 127 -18.34 12.88 1.94
CA TYR A 127 -18.89 13.05 3.29
C TYR A 127 -19.55 14.42 3.53
N GLY A 128 -19.53 15.30 2.55
CA GLY A 128 -19.99 16.68 2.66
C GLY A 128 -18.93 17.63 3.22
N ASN A 129 -19.37 18.82 3.67
CA ASN A 129 -18.44 19.86 4.12
C ASN A 129 -17.55 19.38 5.26
N ILE A 130 -16.22 19.45 5.07
CA ILE A 130 -15.22 19.05 6.08
C ILE A 130 -15.21 19.96 7.32
N TYR A 131 -15.77 21.17 7.21
CA TYR A 131 -15.92 22.10 8.34
C TYR A 131 -17.15 21.79 9.20
N ARG A 132 -17.91 20.72 8.87
CA ARG A 132 -18.95 20.22 9.74
C ARG A 132 -18.30 19.71 11.01
N GLU A 133 -18.73 20.22 12.16
CA GLU A 133 -18.25 19.74 13.45
C GLU A 133 -18.29 18.21 13.50
N CYS A 134 -17.11 17.59 13.61
CA CYS A 134 -17.01 16.15 13.78
C CYS A 134 -17.62 15.81 15.13
N LYS A 135 -18.83 15.26 15.13
CA LYS A 135 -19.40 14.67 16.33
C LYS A 135 -18.50 13.54 16.81
N GLU A 136 -18.28 13.41 18.10
CA GLU A 136 -17.36 12.43 18.72
C GLU A 136 -17.59 10.98 18.29
N GLU A 137 -18.77 10.66 17.78
CA GLU A 137 -19.20 9.32 17.34
C GLU A 137 -19.10 9.08 15.82
N ASP A 138 -18.61 10.04 15.07
CA ASP A 138 -18.47 9.91 13.62
C ASP A 138 -17.41 8.86 13.27
N ASP A 139 -17.73 7.94 12.36
CA ASP A 139 -16.83 6.87 11.91
C ASP A 139 -15.49 7.42 11.39
N LEU A 140 -15.49 8.64 10.88
CA LEU A 140 -14.32 9.34 10.40
C LEU A 140 -13.38 9.77 11.54
N SER A 141 -13.92 10.23 12.66
CA SER A 141 -13.14 10.59 13.84
C SER A 141 -12.55 9.36 14.50
N LYS A 142 -13.24 8.21 14.45
CA LYS A 142 -12.70 6.91 14.86
C LYS A 142 -11.57 6.46 13.93
N TYR A 143 -11.71 6.65 12.62
CA TYR A 143 -10.69 6.32 11.64
C TYR A 143 -9.47 7.23 11.78
N ALA A 144 -9.67 8.54 11.89
CA ALA A 144 -8.61 9.52 12.09
C ALA A 144 -7.84 9.26 13.40
N ARG A 145 -8.54 8.94 14.49
CA ARG A 145 -7.90 8.56 15.76
C ARG A 145 -7.08 7.27 15.66
N LYS A 146 -7.52 6.30 14.85
CA LYS A 146 -6.76 5.07 14.57
C LYS A 146 -5.52 5.33 13.72
N MET A 147 -5.51 6.41 12.94
CA MET A 147 -4.41 6.78 12.05
C MET A 147 -3.45 7.80 12.67
N GLN A 148 -3.78 8.39 13.83
CA GLN A 148 -2.87 9.27 14.54
C GLN A 148 -1.66 8.47 15.04
N ALA A 149 -0.45 8.97 14.72
CA ALA A 149 0.76 8.50 15.35
C ALA A 149 0.65 8.67 16.88
N PRO A 150 1.25 7.80 17.69
CA PRO A 150 1.35 8.06 19.12
C PRO A 150 1.97 9.45 19.29
N ILE A 151 1.30 10.31 20.05
CA ILE A 151 1.92 11.54 20.55
C ILE A 151 2.86 11.04 21.62
N ASP A 152 4.17 11.15 21.38
CA ASP A 152 5.16 10.93 22.42
C ASP A 152 4.77 11.84 23.60
N LYS A 153 4.37 11.22 24.67
CA LYS A 153 4.21 11.90 25.95
C LYS A 153 5.59 11.90 26.59
N ASP A 154 6.35 12.98 26.36
CA ASP A 154 7.47 13.33 27.20
C ASP A 154 7.01 13.61 28.65
#